data_592059d2b9bc82eced734f1331b7fce2
#
_entry.id   592059d2b9bc82eced734f1331b7fce2
#
_cell.length_a   1.000
_cell.length_b   1.000
_cell.length_c   1.000
_cell.angle_alpha   90.00
_cell.angle_beta   90.00
_cell.angle_gamma   90.00
#
_symmetry.space_group_name_H-M   'P 1'
#
loop_
_entity.id
_entity.type
_entity.pdbx_description
1 polymer ?
#
loop_
_entity_poly.entity_id
_entity_poly.type
_entity_poly.pdbx_seq_one_letter_code
_entity_poly.pdbx_strand_id
1 'polypeptide(L)'
;MNSDDHLSLPMHFLLSVNEFDNRLVHPISGDKHEKNLLKKSIINIIFGLLVIVALVLIFNRPIKNKVIGSYQPKVTRQEVAATNRRTQKKSKRHQQNVSYNFKKVKSLDFETALRSRLNSQQIEQAGQILIPKSGIHLPIGLGVSNSTLALAAGTMRANQKMGRGNYPLAGHHMVNRKILFGPLYFKTRVGQTIYLTDMNRVYQYQVYQRAFIAATRVDVIKQTKKPIVTLVTCDATGKGRLLIRGRLVKTFKLRDATQKIKRALLRPANS
;
A
#
# COMPACT_ATOMS: atom_id res chain seq x y z
N MET A 1 -50.47 -3.75 94.69
CA MET A 1 -49.43 -3.56 95.74
C MET A 1 -48.41 -2.65 95.12
N ASN A 2 -48.66 -1.39 95.43
CA ASN A 2 -47.94 -0.40 96.20
C ASN A 2 -46.56 -0.18 95.55
N SER A 3 -46.12 0.99 95.38
CA SER A 3 -46.42 2.34 95.84
C SER A 3 -45.42 3.25 95.08
N ASP A 4 -45.97 4.33 94.51
CA ASP A 4 -45.60 5.70 94.77
C ASP A 4 -44.16 5.96 95.29
N ASP A 5 -43.46 6.88 94.57
CA ASP A 5 -43.08 8.11 95.26
C ASP A 5 -42.57 9.17 94.28
N HIS A 6 -43.20 10.29 94.41
CA HIS A 6 -42.81 11.60 93.94
C HIS A 6 -41.44 12.06 94.34
N LEU A 7 -40.73 12.85 93.53
CA LEU A 7 -40.14 14.11 94.01
C LEU A 7 -39.82 15.05 92.84
N SER A 8 -40.52 16.10 92.81
CA SER A 8 -40.40 17.48 92.45
C SER A 8 -39.06 18.03 91.99
N LEU A 9 -39.18 18.81 90.90
CA LEU A 9 -38.40 19.92 90.35
C LEU A 9 -37.40 20.69 91.28
N PRO A 10 -36.36 21.33 90.63
CA PRO A 10 -36.64 22.72 90.29
C PRO A 10 -36.16 23.16 88.88
N MET A 11 -36.98 24.01 88.33
CA MET A 11 -36.81 24.90 87.22
C MET A 11 -35.71 25.92 87.52
N HIS A 12 -34.65 25.96 86.71
CA HIS A 12 -33.79 27.09 86.41
C HIS A 12 -32.62 26.62 85.52
N PHE A 13 -32.78 26.69 84.21
CA PHE A 13 -31.70 26.96 83.27
C PHE A 13 -32.29 27.15 81.85
N LEU A 14 -33.16 28.10 81.75
CA LEU A 14 -33.40 28.78 80.49
C LEU A 14 -32.40 29.93 80.42
N LEU A 15 -31.45 29.88 79.52
CA LEU A 15 -30.72 30.97 78.87
C LEU A 15 -29.30 30.44 78.50
N SER A 16 -29.11 30.20 77.25
CA SER A 16 -27.86 30.29 76.52
C SER A 16 -27.72 29.16 75.46
N VAL A 17 -28.64 29.19 74.54
CA VAL A 17 -28.42 28.48 73.24
C VAL A 17 -28.71 29.49 72.15
N ASN A 18 -27.84 30.49 72.07
CA ASN A 18 -27.85 31.41 70.97
C ASN A 18 -26.44 31.96 70.72
N GLU A 19 -25.56 31.02 70.41
CA GLU A 19 -24.27 31.40 69.79
C GLU A 19 -23.71 30.13 69.08
N PHE A 20 -24.48 29.61 68.15
CA PHE A 20 -23.89 28.73 67.13
C PHE A 20 -23.16 29.68 66.18
N ASP A 21 -21.86 29.66 66.34
CA ASP A 21 -20.85 30.37 65.58
C ASP A 21 -21.04 30.12 64.06
N ASN A 22 -21.57 31.13 63.42
CA ASN A 22 -21.85 31.20 62.00
C ASN A 22 -20.55 31.50 61.19
N ARG A 23 -19.38 30.99 61.66
CA ARG A 23 -18.04 31.29 61.13
C ARG A 23 -17.31 30.16 60.46
N LEU A 24 -17.95 29.10 59.93
CA LEU A 24 -17.26 28.06 59.20
C LEU A 24 -18.00 27.56 57.93
N VAL A 25 -18.58 28.48 57.19
CA VAL A 25 -18.92 28.17 55.79
C VAL A 25 -18.26 29.24 54.92
N HIS A 26 -16.93 29.13 54.80
CA HIS A 26 -16.26 29.75 53.67
C HIS A 26 -16.65 28.92 52.43
N PRO A 27 -17.28 29.46 51.41
CA PRO A 27 -17.44 28.76 50.15
C PRO A 27 -16.03 28.56 49.60
N ILE A 28 -15.68 27.28 49.37
CA ILE A 28 -14.44 26.88 48.74
C ILE A 28 -14.43 27.54 47.34
N SER A 29 -13.80 28.72 47.24
CA SER A 29 -13.60 29.48 46.00
C SER A 29 -12.62 28.80 45.03
N GLY A 30 -12.29 27.51 45.25
CA GLY A 30 -11.33 26.74 44.42
C GLY A 30 -11.90 26.20 43.12
N ASP A 31 -13.21 25.99 43.03
CA ASP A 31 -13.84 25.22 41.93
C ASP A 31 -13.83 25.93 40.57
N LYS A 32 -13.89 27.25 40.52
CA LYS A 32 -13.88 27.99 39.23
C LYS A 32 -12.49 28.10 38.59
N HIS A 33 -11.44 28.19 39.38
CA HIS A 33 -10.06 28.31 38.86
C HIS A 33 -9.55 26.97 38.35
N GLU A 34 -9.86 25.92 39.08
CA GLU A 34 -9.50 24.54 38.68
C GLU A 34 -10.25 24.08 37.39
N LYS A 35 -11.54 24.38 37.30
CA LYS A 35 -12.34 24.12 36.09
C LYS A 35 -11.82 24.88 34.87
N ASN A 36 -11.31 26.10 35.04
CA ASN A 36 -10.73 26.88 33.96
C ASN A 36 -9.35 26.34 33.52
N LEU A 37 -8.55 25.85 34.45
CA LEU A 37 -7.26 25.22 34.15
C LEU A 37 -7.48 23.87 33.39
N LEU A 38 -8.43 23.07 33.84
CA LEU A 38 -8.82 21.82 33.16
C LEU A 38 -9.34 22.08 31.73
N LYS A 39 -10.20 23.12 31.57
CA LYS A 39 -10.69 23.51 30.23
C LYS A 39 -9.55 23.95 29.31
N LYS A 40 -8.60 24.75 29.79
CA LYS A 40 -7.42 25.15 28.99
C LYS A 40 -6.54 23.95 28.62
N SER A 41 -6.31 23.03 29.55
CA SER A 41 -5.56 21.77 29.28
C SER A 41 -6.25 20.94 28.23
N ILE A 42 -7.57 20.75 28.31
CA ILE A 42 -8.35 20.00 27.33
C ILE A 42 -8.28 20.65 25.94
N ILE A 43 -8.41 21.95 25.87
CA ILE A 43 -8.31 22.71 24.61
C ILE A 43 -6.92 22.55 24.00
N ASN A 44 -5.86 22.63 24.79
CA ASN A 44 -4.49 22.42 24.32
C ASN A 44 -4.23 20.99 23.83
N ILE A 45 -4.80 19.99 24.51
CA ILE A 45 -4.74 18.59 24.09
C ILE A 45 -5.47 18.39 22.76
N ILE A 46 -6.69 18.94 22.62
CA ILE A 46 -7.46 18.87 21.36
C ILE A 46 -6.70 19.58 20.24
N PHE A 47 -6.14 20.75 20.50
CA PHE A 47 -5.32 21.46 19.50
C PHE A 47 -4.09 20.66 19.10
N GLY A 48 -3.36 20.08 20.05
CA GLY A 48 -2.22 19.20 19.79
C GLY A 48 -2.63 17.99 18.94
N LEU A 49 -3.77 17.37 19.24
CA LEU A 49 -4.30 16.26 18.45
C LEU A 49 -4.66 16.68 17.03
N LEU A 50 -5.29 17.84 16.85
CA LEU A 50 -5.60 18.39 15.52
C LEU A 50 -4.33 18.67 14.70
N VAL A 51 -3.28 19.21 15.33
CA VAL A 51 -1.99 19.42 14.68
C VAL A 51 -1.37 18.09 14.24
N ILE A 52 -1.41 17.06 15.10
CA ILE A 52 -0.91 15.71 14.75
C ILE A 52 -1.70 15.14 13.56
N VAL A 53 -3.03 15.24 13.58
CA VAL A 53 -3.88 14.78 12.47
C VAL A 53 -3.55 15.53 11.18
N ALA A 54 -3.38 16.85 11.24
CA ALA A 54 -3.00 17.64 10.08
C ALA A 54 -1.62 17.22 9.53
N LEU A 55 -0.64 17.00 10.40
CA LEU A 55 0.67 16.49 10.00
C LEU A 55 0.58 15.09 9.34
N VAL A 56 -0.20 14.17 9.90
CA VAL A 56 -0.43 12.85 9.31
C VAL A 56 -1.05 12.96 7.93
N LEU A 57 -2.03 13.85 7.73
CA LEU A 57 -2.67 14.08 6.43
C LEU A 57 -1.70 14.68 5.41
N ILE A 58 -0.89 15.65 5.81
CA ILE A 58 0.11 16.29 4.93
C ILE A 58 1.19 15.28 4.53
N PHE A 59 1.71 14.52 5.49
CA PHE A 59 2.83 13.58 5.26
C PHE A 59 2.41 12.19 4.77
N ASN A 60 1.13 11.90 4.65
CA ASN A 60 0.63 10.59 4.18
C ASN A 60 1.24 10.21 2.80
N ARG A 61 1.21 11.13 1.83
CA ARG A 61 1.73 10.84 0.47
C ARG A 61 3.25 10.61 0.44
N PRO A 62 4.10 11.47 1.01
CA PRO A 62 5.55 11.24 1.01
C PRO A 62 5.94 9.99 1.79
N ILE A 63 5.31 9.71 2.94
CA ILE A 63 5.58 8.50 3.73
C ILE A 63 5.21 7.24 2.92
N LYS A 64 4.02 7.19 2.33
CA LYS A 64 3.60 6.08 1.46
C LYS A 64 4.58 5.85 0.32
N ASN A 65 4.99 6.90 -0.38
CA ASN A 65 5.94 6.80 -1.46
C ASN A 65 7.30 6.27 -1.00
N LYS A 66 7.77 6.66 0.19
CA LYS A 66 9.00 6.16 0.79
C LYS A 66 8.88 4.68 1.16
N VAL A 67 7.77 4.27 1.76
CA VAL A 67 7.49 2.85 2.10
C VAL A 67 7.53 1.96 0.86
N ILE A 68 6.87 2.38 -0.23
CA ILE A 68 6.86 1.62 -1.49
C ILE A 68 8.23 1.63 -2.16
N GLY A 69 8.87 2.81 -2.26
CA GLY A 69 10.16 2.97 -2.92
C GLY A 69 11.33 2.30 -2.17
N SER A 70 11.19 2.06 -0.87
CA SER A 70 12.19 1.31 -0.08
C SER A 70 12.14 -0.20 -0.30
N TYR A 71 11.13 -0.71 -1.02
CA TYR A 71 11.07 -2.12 -1.37
C TYR A 71 12.00 -2.41 -2.54
N GLN A 72 13.17 -2.92 -2.24
CA GLN A 72 14.23 -3.25 -3.20
C GLN A 72 14.55 -4.76 -3.14
N PRO A 73 13.65 -5.63 -3.65
CA PRO A 73 13.87 -7.06 -3.58
C PRO A 73 14.99 -7.48 -4.54
N LYS A 74 15.79 -8.41 -4.07
CA LYS A 74 16.74 -9.12 -4.92
C LYS A 74 16.02 -10.33 -5.52
N VAL A 75 15.62 -10.23 -6.78
CA VAL A 75 14.96 -11.31 -7.51
C VAL A 75 15.99 -12.36 -7.89
N THR A 76 15.85 -13.57 -7.38
CA THR A 76 16.80 -14.65 -7.62
C THR A 76 16.28 -15.65 -8.64
N ARG A 77 17.20 -16.32 -9.35
CA ARG A 77 16.86 -17.40 -10.29
C ARG A 77 16.13 -18.55 -9.58
N GLN A 78 16.52 -18.85 -8.35
CA GLN A 78 15.94 -19.96 -7.58
C GLN A 78 14.48 -19.69 -7.24
N GLU A 79 14.14 -18.52 -6.74
CA GLU A 79 12.77 -18.11 -6.42
C GLU A 79 11.89 -18.09 -7.66
N VAL A 80 12.34 -17.48 -8.75
CA VAL A 80 11.60 -17.43 -10.02
C VAL A 80 11.39 -18.84 -10.59
N ALA A 81 12.40 -19.69 -10.54
CA ALA A 81 12.27 -21.09 -10.99
C ALA A 81 11.28 -21.87 -10.11
N ALA A 82 11.30 -21.69 -8.79
CA ALA A 82 10.35 -22.32 -7.88
C ALA A 82 8.91 -21.87 -8.16
N THR A 83 8.68 -20.56 -8.32
CA THR A 83 7.40 -19.98 -8.69
C THR A 83 6.89 -20.53 -10.01
N ASN A 84 7.73 -20.56 -11.05
CA ASN A 84 7.36 -21.07 -12.37
C ASN A 84 7.05 -22.58 -12.33
N ARG A 85 7.76 -23.38 -11.54
CA ARG A 85 7.46 -24.82 -11.36
C ARG A 85 6.10 -25.02 -10.68
N ARG A 86 5.79 -24.24 -9.63
CA ARG A 86 4.48 -24.28 -8.94
C ARG A 86 3.34 -23.94 -9.89
N THR A 87 3.51 -22.90 -10.69
CA THR A 87 2.51 -22.46 -11.67
C THR A 87 2.30 -23.50 -12.78
N GLN A 88 3.35 -24.21 -13.20
CA GLN A 88 3.27 -25.23 -14.25
C GLN A 88 2.67 -26.56 -13.76
N LYS A 89 2.91 -26.94 -12.50
CA LYS A 89 2.39 -28.20 -11.91
C LYS A 89 0.88 -28.19 -11.68
N LYS A 90 0.13 -27.19 -12.20
CA LYS A 90 -1.34 -27.11 -12.21
C LYS A 90 -2.02 -27.61 -10.92
N SER A 91 -1.49 -27.31 -9.78
CA SER A 91 -2.25 -27.52 -8.56
C SER A 91 -3.42 -26.53 -8.59
N LYS A 92 -4.64 -27.03 -8.79
CA LYS A 92 -5.89 -26.23 -8.70
C LYS A 92 -5.91 -25.38 -7.43
N ARG A 93 -5.35 -25.89 -6.34
CA ARG A 93 -5.25 -25.22 -5.04
C ARG A 93 -4.32 -24.00 -5.06
N HIS A 94 -3.20 -24.06 -5.80
CA HIS A 94 -2.28 -22.91 -5.89
C HIS A 94 -2.87 -21.77 -6.73
N GLN A 95 -3.60 -22.10 -7.81
CA GLN A 95 -4.27 -21.09 -8.65
C GLN A 95 -5.44 -20.40 -7.92
N GLN A 96 -6.07 -21.05 -6.93
CA GLN A 96 -7.14 -20.48 -6.12
C GLN A 96 -6.63 -19.37 -5.19
N ASN A 97 -5.37 -19.44 -4.75
CA ASN A 97 -4.77 -18.46 -3.85
C ASN A 97 -4.23 -17.20 -4.56
N VAL A 98 -4.14 -17.21 -5.89
CA VAL A 98 -3.63 -16.10 -6.69
C VAL A 98 -4.77 -15.37 -7.39
N SER A 99 -5.02 -14.12 -7.04
CA SER A 99 -6.07 -13.31 -7.67
C SER A 99 -5.63 -12.78 -9.03
N TYR A 100 -6.43 -13.04 -10.06
CA TYR A 100 -6.30 -12.44 -11.41
C TYR A 100 -7.45 -11.49 -11.73
N ASN A 101 -8.28 -11.16 -10.74
CA ASN A 101 -9.44 -10.28 -10.91
C ASN A 101 -9.04 -8.82 -10.73
N PHE A 102 -8.68 -8.15 -11.83
CA PHE A 102 -8.28 -6.74 -11.82
C PHE A 102 -9.42 -5.79 -11.42
N LYS A 103 -10.69 -6.20 -11.53
CA LYS A 103 -11.83 -5.37 -11.08
C LYS A 103 -11.87 -5.18 -9.56
N LYS A 104 -11.28 -6.11 -8.79
CA LYS A 104 -11.20 -6.05 -7.33
C LYS A 104 -10.02 -5.21 -6.81
N VAL A 105 -9.16 -4.73 -7.70
CA VAL A 105 -8.00 -3.92 -7.30
C VAL A 105 -8.46 -2.55 -6.84
N LYS A 106 -8.14 -2.23 -5.59
CA LYS A 106 -8.41 -0.92 -4.97
C LYS A 106 -7.28 0.06 -5.26
N SER A 107 -7.55 1.35 -5.08
CA SER A 107 -6.49 2.36 -5.08
C SER A 107 -5.49 2.08 -3.95
N LEU A 108 -4.21 2.35 -4.21
CA LEU A 108 -3.15 2.10 -3.24
C LEU A 108 -3.18 3.18 -2.14
N ASP A 109 -3.66 2.82 -0.97
CA ASP A 109 -3.62 3.64 0.24
C ASP A 109 -2.36 3.33 1.10
N PHE A 110 -2.20 4.09 2.20
CA PHE A 110 -1.05 3.93 3.09
C PHE A 110 -1.07 2.59 3.83
N GLU A 111 -2.23 2.17 4.30
CA GLU A 111 -2.38 0.90 5.04
C GLU A 111 -2.02 -0.29 4.15
N THR A 112 -2.56 -0.34 2.94
CA THR A 112 -2.23 -1.38 1.95
C THR A 112 -0.73 -1.39 1.63
N ALA A 113 -0.11 -0.21 1.46
CA ALA A 113 1.33 -0.11 1.21
C ALA A 113 2.15 -0.66 2.37
N LEU A 114 1.81 -0.30 3.61
CA LEU A 114 2.51 -0.75 4.81
C LEU A 114 2.33 -2.25 5.04
N ARG A 115 1.10 -2.76 5.00
CA ARG A 115 0.80 -4.21 5.13
C ARG A 115 1.53 -5.03 4.06
N SER A 116 1.53 -4.55 2.82
CA SER A 116 2.22 -5.22 1.71
C SER A 116 3.73 -5.24 1.92
N ARG A 117 4.30 -4.17 2.48
CA ARG A 117 5.73 -4.09 2.77
C ARG A 117 6.14 -5.06 3.89
N LEU A 118 5.34 -5.15 4.96
CA LEU A 118 5.56 -6.08 6.06
C LEU A 118 5.46 -7.54 5.61
N ASN A 119 4.50 -7.85 4.71
CA ASN A 119 4.27 -9.19 4.17
C ASN A 119 4.91 -9.42 2.79
N SER A 120 5.93 -8.65 2.44
CA SER A 120 6.54 -8.67 1.10
C SER A 120 7.14 -10.02 0.70
N GLN A 121 7.53 -10.85 1.67
CA GLN A 121 8.03 -12.21 1.44
C GLN A 121 6.97 -13.16 0.85
N GLN A 122 5.69 -12.84 0.96
CA GLN A 122 4.60 -13.63 0.41
C GLN A 122 4.37 -13.38 -1.09
N ILE A 123 5.07 -12.42 -1.71
CA ILE A 123 4.94 -12.12 -3.13
C ILE A 123 5.73 -13.16 -3.93
N GLU A 124 5.02 -14.06 -4.60
CA GLU A 124 5.64 -15.04 -5.49
C GLU A 124 6.19 -14.35 -6.75
N GLN A 125 7.50 -14.31 -6.86
CA GLN A 125 8.19 -13.59 -7.94
C GLN A 125 8.26 -14.44 -9.20
N ALA A 126 7.72 -13.93 -10.33
CA ALA A 126 7.75 -14.56 -11.64
C ALA A 126 8.90 -14.05 -12.53
N GLY A 127 9.61 -13.01 -12.11
CA GLY A 127 10.71 -12.41 -12.85
C GLY A 127 10.85 -10.92 -12.59
N GLN A 128 11.41 -10.20 -13.57
CA GLN A 128 11.57 -8.74 -13.52
C GLN A 128 11.20 -8.08 -14.86
N ILE A 129 10.80 -6.80 -14.76
CA ILE A 129 10.64 -5.90 -15.89
C ILE A 129 11.63 -4.74 -15.77
N LEU A 130 12.32 -4.41 -16.88
CA LEU A 130 13.24 -3.29 -16.99
C LEU A 130 12.91 -2.48 -18.24
N ILE A 131 12.69 -1.17 -18.08
CA ILE A 131 12.54 -0.19 -19.18
C ILE A 131 13.55 0.94 -18.95
N PRO A 132 14.79 0.83 -19.45
CA PRO A 132 15.89 1.73 -19.06
C PRO A 132 15.59 3.20 -19.32
N LYS A 133 15.05 3.53 -20.51
CA LYS A 133 14.70 4.92 -20.90
C LYS A 133 13.62 5.55 -20.03
N SER A 134 12.76 4.74 -19.41
CA SER A 134 11.70 5.22 -18.52
C SER A 134 12.11 5.19 -17.05
N GLY A 135 13.21 4.50 -16.70
CA GLY A 135 13.64 4.29 -15.32
C GLY A 135 12.76 3.29 -14.57
N ILE A 136 12.15 2.31 -15.27
CA ILE A 136 11.39 1.24 -14.64
C ILE A 136 12.30 0.04 -14.44
N HIS A 137 12.38 -0.44 -13.20
CA HIS A 137 12.99 -1.70 -12.82
C HIS A 137 12.20 -2.28 -11.66
N LEU A 138 11.28 -3.21 -11.95
CA LEU A 138 10.34 -3.77 -10.96
C LEU A 138 10.40 -5.29 -10.94
N PRO A 139 10.15 -5.92 -9.78
CA PRO A 139 9.83 -7.33 -9.74
C PRO A 139 8.50 -7.58 -10.45
N ILE A 140 8.31 -8.77 -10.98
CA ILE A 140 7.03 -9.27 -11.48
C ILE A 140 6.51 -10.28 -10.48
N GLY A 141 5.35 -9.96 -9.87
CA GLY A 141 4.64 -10.87 -8.97
C GLY A 141 3.54 -11.64 -9.66
N LEU A 142 3.17 -12.80 -9.11
CA LEU A 142 2.01 -13.56 -9.58
C LEU A 142 0.71 -12.90 -9.16
N GLY A 143 -0.22 -12.77 -10.11
CA GLY A 143 -1.55 -12.21 -9.91
C GLY A 143 -1.58 -10.71 -9.72
N VAL A 144 -2.77 -10.22 -9.40
CA VAL A 144 -3.10 -8.78 -9.26
C VAL A 144 -3.72 -8.47 -7.90
N SER A 145 -3.28 -9.16 -6.84
CA SER A 145 -3.70 -8.81 -5.49
C SER A 145 -3.23 -7.40 -5.12
N ASN A 146 -3.91 -6.75 -4.17
CA ASN A 146 -3.49 -5.42 -3.71
C ASN A 146 -2.05 -5.43 -3.18
N SER A 147 -1.65 -6.49 -2.47
CA SER A 147 -0.27 -6.65 -1.98
C SER A 147 0.75 -6.81 -3.11
N THR A 148 0.44 -7.60 -4.14
CA THR A 148 1.32 -7.73 -5.31
C THR A 148 1.48 -6.39 -6.01
N LEU A 149 0.39 -5.70 -6.32
CA LEU A 149 0.43 -4.45 -7.07
C LEU A 149 1.00 -3.28 -6.28
N ALA A 150 0.99 -3.34 -4.95
CA ALA A 150 1.62 -2.34 -4.10
C ALA A 150 3.15 -2.29 -4.25
N LEU A 151 3.79 -3.41 -4.62
CA LEU A 151 5.25 -3.56 -4.60
C LEU A 151 5.85 -4.06 -5.92
N ALA A 152 5.03 -4.56 -6.86
CA ALA A 152 5.46 -5.24 -8.07
C ALA A 152 4.54 -4.94 -9.27
N ALA A 153 4.99 -5.30 -10.46
CA ALA A 153 4.11 -5.49 -11.61
C ALA A 153 3.43 -6.86 -11.49
N GLY A 154 2.11 -6.90 -11.53
CA GLY A 154 1.34 -8.13 -11.34
C GLY A 154 0.99 -8.83 -12.66
N THR A 155 1.10 -10.15 -12.71
CA THR A 155 0.64 -10.94 -13.87
C THR A 155 -0.89 -10.95 -13.92
N MET A 156 -1.46 -10.76 -15.12
CA MET A 156 -2.93 -10.65 -15.27
C MET A 156 -3.58 -11.98 -15.73
N ARG A 157 -2.81 -13.02 -15.98
CA ARG A 157 -3.30 -14.34 -16.38
C ARG A 157 -2.47 -15.45 -15.76
N ALA A 158 -3.13 -16.56 -15.38
CA ALA A 158 -2.49 -17.70 -14.73
C ALA A 158 -1.44 -18.40 -15.60
N ASN A 159 -1.71 -18.55 -16.89
CA ASN A 159 -0.90 -19.39 -17.79
C ASN A 159 -0.09 -18.58 -18.81
N GLN A 160 0.22 -17.31 -18.49
CA GLN A 160 1.06 -16.50 -19.36
C GLN A 160 2.53 -16.91 -19.28
N LYS A 161 3.22 -16.89 -20.42
CA LYS A 161 4.65 -17.23 -20.52
C LYS A 161 5.41 -16.12 -21.24
N MET A 162 6.52 -15.67 -20.68
CA MET A 162 7.39 -14.70 -21.34
C MET A 162 7.84 -15.21 -22.71
N GLY A 163 7.83 -14.34 -23.70
CA GLY A 163 8.23 -14.68 -25.07
C GLY A 163 7.18 -15.48 -25.88
N ARG A 164 5.99 -15.74 -25.34
CA ARG A 164 4.93 -16.45 -26.03
C ARG A 164 3.58 -15.76 -25.85
N GLY A 165 2.84 -15.60 -26.95
CA GLY A 165 1.54 -14.98 -26.94
C GLY A 165 1.56 -13.61 -26.25
N ASN A 166 0.49 -13.24 -25.59
CA ASN A 166 0.43 -11.99 -24.81
C ASN A 166 0.87 -12.24 -23.36
N TYR A 167 1.81 -11.43 -22.88
CA TYR A 167 2.25 -11.39 -21.48
C TYR A 167 1.77 -10.10 -20.81
N PRO A 168 0.50 -10.07 -20.31
CA PRO A 168 -0.07 -8.88 -19.73
C PRO A 168 0.39 -8.70 -18.28
N LEU A 169 0.80 -7.45 -17.95
CA LEU A 169 1.19 -7.00 -16.64
C LEU A 169 0.36 -5.79 -16.23
N ALA A 170 -0.11 -5.76 -14.99
CA ALA A 170 -0.73 -4.61 -14.36
C ALA A 170 0.20 -3.97 -13.34
N GLY A 171 0.05 -2.68 -13.12
CA GLY A 171 0.74 -1.95 -12.06
C GLY A 171 -0.01 -0.69 -11.67
N HIS A 172 0.17 -0.23 -10.44
CA HIS A 172 -0.43 1.01 -9.99
C HIS A 172 0.15 2.22 -10.71
N HIS A 173 -0.75 3.12 -11.15
CA HIS A 173 -0.37 4.47 -11.51
C HIS A 173 0.02 5.24 -10.25
N MET A 174 1.19 5.85 -10.27
CA MET A 174 1.66 6.70 -9.17
C MET A 174 1.91 8.11 -9.69
N VAL A 175 1.45 9.10 -8.95
CA VAL A 175 1.80 10.52 -9.20
C VAL A 175 3.31 10.72 -9.10
N ASN A 176 3.96 9.98 -8.21
CA ASN A 176 5.43 9.92 -8.16
C ASN A 176 5.98 9.22 -9.42
N ARG A 177 6.73 9.99 -10.21
CA ARG A 177 7.28 9.58 -11.51
C ARG A 177 8.47 8.61 -11.41
N LYS A 178 8.80 8.10 -10.21
CA LYS A 178 9.95 7.22 -9.97
C LYS A 178 9.56 5.84 -9.45
N ILE A 179 8.30 5.61 -9.04
CA ILE A 179 7.88 4.35 -8.41
C ILE A 179 6.77 3.65 -9.19
N LEU A 180 6.77 2.31 -9.14
CA LEU A 180 5.83 1.42 -9.82
C LEU A 180 5.65 1.80 -11.30
N PHE A 181 4.42 1.93 -11.80
CA PHE A 181 4.12 2.35 -13.16
C PHE A 181 3.92 3.86 -13.33
N GLY A 182 4.32 4.68 -12.34
CA GLY A 182 4.41 6.12 -12.51
C GLY A 182 5.28 6.52 -13.72
N PRO A 183 6.54 6.00 -13.84
CA PRO A 183 7.36 6.27 -15.02
C PRO A 183 6.73 5.81 -16.35
N LEU A 184 5.93 4.74 -16.34
CA LEU A 184 5.22 4.24 -17.53
C LEU A 184 4.32 5.33 -18.13
N TYR A 185 3.59 6.02 -17.26
CA TYR A 185 2.68 7.07 -17.68
C TYR A 185 3.43 8.29 -18.26
N PHE A 186 4.46 8.76 -17.59
CA PHE A 186 5.11 10.01 -17.92
C PHE A 186 6.24 9.90 -18.96
N LYS A 187 6.96 8.78 -18.99
CA LYS A 187 8.24 8.65 -19.71
C LYS A 187 8.24 7.61 -20.82
N THR A 188 7.33 6.62 -20.80
CA THR A 188 7.36 5.55 -21.80
C THR A 188 6.76 6.03 -23.14
N ARG A 189 7.46 5.74 -24.22
CA ARG A 189 7.11 6.14 -25.59
C ARG A 189 7.27 4.96 -26.55
N VAL A 190 6.60 5.06 -27.72
CA VAL A 190 6.81 4.13 -28.84
C VAL A 190 8.29 4.14 -29.25
N GLY A 191 8.81 2.99 -29.66
CA GLY A 191 10.21 2.77 -30.00
C GLY A 191 11.14 2.44 -28.82
N GLN A 192 10.69 2.61 -27.57
CA GLN A 192 11.50 2.23 -26.40
C GLN A 192 11.55 0.71 -26.22
N THR A 193 12.60 0.26 -25.55
CA THR A 193 12.82 -1.16 -25.26
C THR A 193 12.31 -1.53 -23.88
N ILE A 194 11.58 -2.65 -23.81
CA ILE A 194 11.16 -3.33 -22.59
C ILE A 194 11.93 -4.64 -22.51
N TYR A 195 12.58 -4.92 -21.38
CA TYR A 195 13.18 -6.20 -21.08
C TYR A 195 12.33 -6.90 -20.00
N LEU A 196 11.94 -8.14 -20.26
CA LEU A 196 11.45 -9.06 -19.24
C LEU A 196 12.50 -10.12 -19.01
N THR A 197 12.62 -10.60 -17.76
CA THR A 197 13.51 -11.74 -17.47
C THR A 197 12.89 -12.67 -16.42
N ASP A 198 13.06 -13.96 -16.66
CA ASP A 198 12.83 -15.03 -15.70
C ASP A 198 14.11 -15.43 -14.94
N MET A 199 15.12 -14.54 -14.95
CA MET A 199 16.46 -14.70 -14.37
C MET A 199 17.30 -15.82 -15.03
N ASN A 200 16.81 -16.42 -16.10
CA ASN A 200 17.52 -17.35 -16.96
C ASN A 200 17.65 -16.79 -18.39
N ARG A 201 16.54 -16.28 -18.92
CA ARG A 201 16.45 -15.65 -20.25
C ARG A 201 16.01 -14.21 -20.13
N VAL A 202 16.40 -13.43 -21.11
CA VAL A 202 15.95 -12.04 -21.31
C VAL A 202 15.13 -12.00 -22.58
N TYR A 203 13.96 -11.41 -22.48
CA TYR A 203 13.01 -11.22 -23.58
C TYR A 203 12.95 -9.73 -23.87
N GLN A 204 13.51 -9.33 -24.99
CA GLN A 204 13.57 -7.94 -25.44
C GLN A 204 12.36 -7.64 -26.33
N TYR A 205 11.56 -6.66 -25.90
CA TYR A 205 10.42 -6.16 -26.66
C TYR A 205 10.64 -4.72 -27.06
N GLN A 206 10.10 -4.32 -28.21
CA GLN A 206 10.04 -2.94 -28.65
C GLN A 206 8.61 -2.42 -28.55
N VAL A 207 8.41 -1.29 -27.87
CA VAL A 207 7.11 -0.64 -27.76
C VAL A 207 6.64 -0.21 -29.15
N TYR A 208 5.45 -0.65 -29.55
CA TYR A 208 4.83 -0.28 -30.81
C TYR A 208 3.50 0.45 -30.65
N GLN A 209 2.90 0.39 -29.46
CA GLN A 209 1.63 1.04 -29.18
C GLN A 209 1.64 1.66 -27.78
N ARG A 210 1.12 2.88 -27.71
CA ARG A 210 0.77 3.58 -26.47
C ARG A 210 -0.58 4.24 -26.69
N ALA A 211 -1.58 3.89 -25.88
CA ALA A 211 -2.94 4.38 -26.02
C ALA A 211 -3.64 4.51 -24.68
N PHE A 212 -4.61 5.40 -24.59
CA PHE A 212 -5.58 5.42 -23.51
C PHE A 212 -6.81 4.63 -23.94
N ILE A 213 -7.30 3.77 -23.07
CA ILE A 213 -8.43 2.88 -23.32
C ILE A 213 -9.44 2.95 -22.17
N ALA A 214 -10.68 2.59 -22.43
CA ALA A 214 -11.69 2.44 -21.40
C ALA A 214 -11.32 1.31 -20.41
N ALA A 215 -11.67 1.45 -19.14
CA ALA A 215 -11.41 0.43 -18.12
C ALA A 215 -12.11 -0.91 -18.42
N THR A 216 -13.16 -0.90 -19.22
CA THR A 216 -13.94 -2.06 -19.65
C THR A 216 -13.26 -2.91 -20.72
N ARG A 217 -12.18 -2.42 -21.37
CA ARG A 217 -11.45 -3.11 -22.42
C ARG A 217 -10.61 -4.28 -21.88
N VAL A 218 -11.29 -5.34 -21.45
CA VAL A 218 -10.65 -6.56 -20.95
C VAL A 218 -10.08 -7.46 -22.07
N ASP A 219 -10.45 -7.21 -23.32
CA ASP A 219 -9.92 -7.90 -24.50
C ASP A 219 -8.41 -7.74 -24.68
N VAL A 220 -7.84 -6.65 -24.16
CA VAL A 220 -6.40 -6.34 -24.28
C VAL A 220 -5.49 -7.34 -23.62
N ILE A 221 -5.99 -8.13 -22.66
CA ILE A 221 -5.23 -9.20 -21.98
C ILE A 221 -5.43 -10.59 -22.61
N LYS A 222 -6.27 -10.72 -23.65
CA LYS A 222 -6.47 -11.98 -24.37
C LYS A 222 -5.15 -12.46 -24.99
N GLN A 223 -5.03 -13.78 -25.18
CA GLN A 223 -3.86 -14.36 -25.84
C GLN A 223 -3.79 -13.96 -27.31
N THR A 224 -2.59 -13.89 -27.82
CA THR A 224 -2.28 -13.53 -29.21
C THR A 224 -1.39 -14.60 -29.86
N LYS A 225 -1.47 -14.70 -31.20
CA LYS A 225 -0.56 -15.60 -31.96
C LYS A 225 0.89 -15.06 -31.90
N LYS A 226 1.06 -13.75 -32.08
CA LYS A 226 2.38 -13.08 -32.01
C LYS A 226 2.80 -12.83 -30.57
N PRO A 227 4.10 -13.01 -30.20
CA PRO A 227 4.59 -12.76 -28.84
C PRO A 227 4.65 -11.24 -28.58
N ILE A 228 3.84 -10.79 -27.62
CA ILE A 228 3.78 -9.40 -27.18
C ILE A 228 3.82 -9.31 -25.64
N VAL A 229 4.22 -8.15 -25.13
CA VAL A 229 3.98 -7.73 -23.76
C VAL A 229 2.93 -6.64 -23.74
N THR A 230 2.00 -6.70 -22.82
CA THR A 230 0.97 -5.69 -22.61
C THR A 230 1.10 -5.15 -21.18
N LEU A 231 1.37 -3.86 -21.03
CA LEU A 231 1.43 -3.19 -19.73
C LEU A 231 0.18 -2.33 -19.56
N VAL A 232 -0.50 -2.46 -18.42
CA VAL A 232 -1.74 -1.75 -18.13
C VAL A 232 -1.60 -1.04 -16.77
N THR A 233 -1.94 0.24 -16.75
CA THR A 233 -2.04 1.01 -15.50
C THR A 233 -3.25 1.94 -15.58
N CYS A 234 -3.71 2.46 -14.44
CA CYS A 234 -4.74 3.49 -14.44
C CYS A 234 -4.25 4.75 -15.17
N ASP A 235 -5.16 5.50 -15.77
CA ASP A 235 -4.87 6.87 -16.19
C ASP A 235 -4.85 7.83 -14.99
N ALA A 236 -4.60 9.11 -15.22
CA ALA A 236 -4.55 10.11 -14.16
C ALA A 236 -5.88 10.29 -13.42
N THR A 237 -7.00 9.99 -14.07
CA THR A 237 -8.35 10.11 -13.50
C THR A 237 -8.80 8.83 -12.76
N GLY A 238 -8.13 7.71 -13.01
CA GLY A 238 -8.53 6.37 -12.53
C GLY A 238 -9.70 5.76 -13.31
N LYS A 239 -10.36 6.52 -14.18
CA LYS A 239 -11.52 6.06 -14.96
C LYS A 239 -11.12 5.28 -16.22
N GLY A 240 -10.01 5.66 -16.85
CA GLY A 240 -9.43 4.96 -17.98
C GLY A 240 -8.17 4.17 -17.64
N ARG A 241 -7.53 3.64 -18.67
CA ARG A 241 -6.28 2.87 -18.55
C ARG A 241 -5.28 3.34 -19.60
N LEU A 242 -4.02 3.48 -19.18
CA LEU A 242 -2.91 3.57 -20.12
C LEU A 242 -2.50 2.14 -20.52
N LEU A 243 -2.48 1.90 -21.81
CA LEU A 243 -2.05 0.67 -22.46
C LEU A 243 -0.71 0.92 -23.17
N ILE A 244 0.29 0.08 -22.88
CA ILE A 244 1.55 0.00 -23.62
C ILE A 244 1.67 -1.42 -24.17
N ARG A 245 1.96 -1.56 -25.47
CA ARG A 245 2.26 -2.85 -26.08
C ARG A 245 3.64 -2.87 -26.70
N GLY A 246 4.37 -3.93 -26.44
CA GLY A 246 5.67 -4.23 -27.07
C GLY A 246 5.63 -5.54 -27.82
N ARG A 247 6.20 -5.58 -29.05
CA ARG A 247 6.43 -6.83 -29.80
C ARG A 247 7.79 -7.41 -29.43
N LEU A 248 7.88 -8.73 -29.33
CA LEU A 248 9.14 -9.42 -29.10
C LEU A 248 10.10 -9.21 -30.28
N VAL A 249 11.32 -8.80 -30.00
CA VAL A 249 12.36 -8.57 -30.98
C VAL A 249 13.44 -9.67 -30.88
N LYS A 250 13.86 -9.99 -29.62
CA LYS A 250 14.96 -10.90 -29.38
C LYS A 250 14.78 -11.64 -28.05
N THR A 251 15.27 -12.88 -28.00
CA THR A 251 15.39 -13.66 -26.75
C THR A 251 16.82 -14.18 -26.65
N PHE A 252 17.45 -14.05 -25.49
CA PHE A 252 18.80 -14.53 -25.24
C PHE A 252 18.95 -14.98 -23.78
N LYS A 253 20.00 -15.73 -23.46
CA LYS A 253 20.30 -16.11 -22.07
C LYS A 253 20.78 -14.88 -21.29
N LEU A 254 20.44 -14.78 -20.02
CA LEU A 254 20.89 -13.63 -19.17
C LEU A 254 22.41 -13.53 -19.12
N ARG A 255 23.12 -14.66 -19.17
CA ARG A 255 24.60 -14.68 -19.24
C ARG A 255 25.17 -14.03 -20.50
N ASP A 256 24.41 -14.02 -21.60
CA ASP A 256 24.80 -13.50 -22.90
C ASP A 256 24.35 -12.03 -23.09
N ALA A 257 23.71 -11.44 -22.05
CA ALA A 257 23.33 -10.04 -22.07
C ALA A 257 24.55 -9.11 -22.03
N THR A 258 24.43 -7.92 -22.62
CA THR A 258 25.47 -6.88 -22.46
C THR A 258 25.68 -6.56 -20.99
N GLN A 259 26.92 -6.16 -20.62
CA GLN A 259 27.26 -5.81 -19.24
C GLN A 259 26.31 -4.76 -18.64
N LYS A 260 25.88 -3.78 -19.45
CA LYS A 260 24.90 -2.76 -19.03
C LYS A 260 23.57 -3.37 -18.62
N ILE A 261 22.99 -4.25 -19.43
CA ILE A 261 21.70 -4.92 -19.14
C ILE A 261 21.86 -5.90 -17.98
N LYS A 262 22.93 -6.69 -17.97
CA LYS A 262 23.24 -7.63 -16.89
C LYS A 262 23.33 -6.91 -15.53
N ARG A 263 24.12 -5.84 -15.44
CA ARG A 263 24.22 -5.02 -14.22
C ARG A 263 22.85 -4.45 -13.80
N ALA A 264 22.06 -3.96 -14.76
CA ALA A 264 20.75 -3.41 -14.45
C ALA A 264 19.79 -4.47 -13.89
N LEU A 265 19.77 -5.68 -14.46
CA LEU A 265 18.87 -6.76 -14.03
C LEU A 265 19.36 -7.47 -12.75
N LEU A 266 20.64 -7.42 -12.42
CA LEU A 266 21.19 -8.06 -11.21
C LEU A 266 21.19 -7.15 -9.98
N ARG A 267 20.92 -5.84 -10.14
CA ARG A 267 20.70 -4.94 -9.02
C ARG A 267 19.35 -5.26 -8.34
N PRO A 268 19.16 -4.89 -7.07
CA PRO A 268 17.85 -4.92 -6.47
C PRO A 268 16.84 -4.13 -7.32
N ALA A 269 15.63 -4.66 -7.47
CA ALA A 269 14.57 -3.96 -8.17
C ALA A 269 14.19 -2.67 -7.41
N ASN A 270 13.68 -1.66 -8.10
CA ASN A 270 13.39 -0.32 -7.56
C ASN A 270 14.62 0.48 -7.05
N SER A 271 15.84 0.04 -7.37
CA SER A 271 17.07 0.75 -6.99
C SER A 271 17.49 1.81 -8.04
#